data_37cc7c2115e58cc948e6255c195517f4
#
_entry.id   37cc7c2115e58cc948e6255c195517f4
#
_cell.length_a   1.000
_cell.length_b   1.000
_cell.length_c   1.000
_cell.angle_alpha   90.00
_cell.angle_beta   90.00
_cell.angle_gamma   90.00
#
_symmetry.space_group_name_H-M   'P 1'
#
loop_
_entity.id
_entity.type
_entity.pdbx_description
1 polymer ?
#
loop_
_entity_poly.entity_id
_entity_poly.type
_entity_poly.pdbx_seq_one_letter_code
_entity_poly.pdbx_strand_id
1 'polypeptide(L)'
;LSAHKVGGPLGIGALILRRAVEIPALLHGGGQEREIRSGTLNAPAIVAFAAAAKSKYYDATSISALRDSFIAGITSVLPEVIINGLKSDRLPGIVNVTFPGTQSDTLLLLMDAQHISCSTGSACSAGVHEASHVLLAMGHSEVSAQSSLRFSFGATSTHADVDFAVSVLPDVVTRGRAANLS
;
A
#
# COMPACT_ATOMS: atom_id res chain seq x y z
N LEU A 1 9.20 -4.68 11.59
CA LEU A 1 7.85 -4.12 11.77
C LEU A 1 7.95 -2.66 12.21
N SER A 2 7.04 -1.81 11.72
CA SER A 2 6.91 -0.42 12.17
C SER A 2 5.55 -0.24 12.84
N ALA A 3 5.54 0.32 14.04
CA ALA A 3 4.32 0.42 14.84
C ALA A 3 3.23 1.24 14.14
N HIS A 4 3.58 2.35 13.50
CA HIS A 4 2.62 3.21 12.79
C HIS A 4 1.94 2.52 11.60
N LYS A 5 2.47 1.40 11.08
CA LYS A 5 1.84 0.61 10.01
C LYS A 5 0.75 -0.35 10.53
N VAL A 6 0.66 -0.51 11.86
CA VAL A 6 -0.34 -1.36 12.52
C VAL A 6 -1.18 -0.56 13.54
N GLY A 7 -1.25 0.76 13.37
CA GLY A 7 -2.03 1.64 14.26
C GLY A 7 -1.34 2.00 15.58
N GLY A 8 -0.05 1.73 15.71
CA GLY A 8 0.76 2.13 16.86
C GLY A 8 1.44 3.49 16.68
N PRO A 9 2.23 3.95 17.65
CA PRO A 9 2.90 5.25 17.60
C PRO A 9 4.03 5.32 16.56
N LEU A 10 4.36 6.52 16.14
CA LEU A 10 5.56 6.80 15.35
C LEU A 10 6.83 6.57 16.18
N GLY A 11 7.96 6.34 15.52
CA GLY A 11 9.28 6.28 16.14
C GLY A 11 9.61 4.99 16.87
N ILE A 12 8.76 3.97 16.79
CA ILE A 12 9.02 2.65 17.37
C ILE A 12 8.77 1.54 16.33
N GLY A 13 9.56 0.48 16.42
CA GLY A 13 9.44 -0.71 15.58
C GLY A 13 10.02 -1.94 16.27
N ALA A 14 9.92 -3.09 15.61
CA ALA A 14 10.50 -4.34 16.09
C ALA A 14 11.19 -5.08 14.94
N LEU A 15 12.34 -5.66 15.25
CA LEU A 15 13.05 -6.60 14.38
C LEU A 15 12.88 -8.01 14.95
N ILE A 16 12.31 -8.90 14.14
CA ILE A 16 12.11 -10.30 14.51
C ILE A 16 13.19 -11.13 13.82
N LEU A 17 14.04 -11.76 14.63
CA LEU A 17 15.15 -12.60 14.17
C LEU A 17 14.99 -14.03 14.67
N ARG A 18 15.28 -15.01 13.82
CA ARG A 18 15.50 -16.38 14.29
C ARG A 18 16.73 -16.43 15.20
N ARG A 19 16.72 -17.29 16.23
CA ARG A 19 17.80 -17.36 17.21
C ARG A 19 19.19 -17.64 16.62
N ALA A 20 19.24 -18.37 15.49
CA ALA A 20 20.48 -18.72 14.81
C ALA A 20 21.02 -17.61 13.89
N VAL A 21 20.30 -16.49 13.74
CA VAL A 21 20.76 -15.37 12.91
C VAL A 21 21.52 -14.40 13.80
N GLU A 22 22.78 -14.20 13.47
CA GLU A 22 23.65 -13.19 14.07
C GLU A 22 23.73 -11.97 13.14
N ILE A 23 23.56 -10.80 13.72
CA ILE A 23 23.71 -9.52 13.03
C ILE A 23 24.66 -8.63 13.85
N PRO A 24 25.49 -7.82 13.20
CA PRO A 24 26.33 -6.86 13.89
C PRO A 24 25.45 -5.80 14.58
N ALA A 25 25.89 -5.36 15.76
CA ALA A 25 25.26 -4.25 16.46
C ALA A 25 25.43 -2.94 15.68
N LEU A 26 24.35 -2.18 15.48
CA LEU A 26 24.40 -0.83 14.93
C LEU A 26 24.64 0.24 16.00
N LEU A 27 24.17 -0.02 17.24
CA LEU A 27 24.28 0.89 18.38
C LEU A 27 24.94 0.17 19.54
N HIS A 28 26.08 0.66 19.94
CA HIS A 28 26.86 0.15 21.06
C HIS A 28 26.55 0.95 22.35
N GLY A 29 26.64 0.31 23.52
CA GLY A 29 26.38 0.95 24.81
C GLY A 29 26.09 -0.05 25.92
N GLY A 30 24.99 0.16 26.67
CA GLY A 30 24.68 -0.58 27.89
C GLY A 30 24.10 -1.99 27.71
N GLY A 31 24.18 -2.60 26.54
CA GLY A 31 23.83 -4.00 26.32
C GLY A 31 22.33 -4.29 26.18
N GLN A 32 21.47 -3.28 26.04
CA GLN A 32 20.04 -3.47 25.85
C GLN A 32 19.76 -4.22 24.53
N GLU A 33 18.61 -4.87 24.43
CA GLU A 33 18.16 -5.63 23.26
C GLU A 33 19.21 -6.67 22.80
N ARG A 34 19.77 -7.43 23.75
CA ARG A 34 20.78 -8.48 23.50
C ARG A 34 22.05 -7.95 22.84
N GLU A 35 22.47 -6.77 23.21
CA GLU A 35 23.63 -6.05 22.65
C GLU A 35 23.53 -5.70 21.15
N ILE A 36 22.39 -6.01 20.52
CA ILE A 36 22.17 -5.70 19.10
C ILE A 36 21.80 -4.23 18.92
N ARG A 37 21.01 -3.69 19.83
CA ARG A 37 20.62 -2.28 19.80
C ARG A 37 20.63 -1.72 21.24
N SER A 38 21.74 -1.19 21.64
CA SER A 38 21.90 -0.57 22.94
C SER A 38 21.21 0.80 23.03
N GLY A 39 21.01 1.27 24.24
CA GLY A 39 20.37 2.54 24.59
C GLY A 39 19.09 2.33 25.39
N THR A 40 18.74 3.31 26.20
CA THR A 40 17.52 3.29 27.04
C THR A 40 16.28 3.03 26.18
N LEU A 41 15.47 2.07 26.60
CA LEU A 41 14.27 1.69 25.87
C LEU A 41 13.17 2.73 26.06
N ASN A 42 12.47 3.06 24.97
CA ASN A 42 11.25 3.86 25.03
C ASN A 42 10.07 2.98 25.48
N ALA A 43 10.00 2.68 26.76
CA ALA A 43 9.00 1.79 27.33
C ALA A 43 7.55 2.22 27.03
N PRO A 44 7.15 3.51 27.11
CA PRO A 44 5.81 3.93 26.73
C PRO A 44 5.47 3.58 25.27
N ALA A 45 6.37 3.82 24.34
CA ALA A 45 6.13 3.50 22.91
C ALA A 45 6.10 1.98 22.66
N ILE A 46 6.90 1.20 23.38
CA ILE A 46 6.86 -0.27 23.33
C ILE A 46 5.51 -0.80 23.79
N VAL A 47 5.00 -0.31 24.92
CA VAL A 47 3.68 -0.70 25.45
C VAL A 47 2.56 -0.32 24.48
N ALA A 48 2.60 0.87 23.92
CA ALA A 48 1.62 1.32 22.93
C ALA A 48 1.70 0.48 21.64
N PHE A 49 2.90 0.12 21.17
CA PHE A 49 3.06 -0.79 20.04
C PHE A 49 2.49 -2.18 20.34
N ALA A 50 2.75 -2.74 21.52
CA ALA A 50 2.21 -4.03 21.94
C ALA A 50 0.67 -4.00 22.01
N ALA A 51 0.07 -2.90 22.48
CA ALA A 51 -1.38 -2.72 22.49
C ALA A 51 -1.95 -2.69 21.05
N ALA A 52 -1.33 -1.94 20.15
CA ALA A 52 -1.73 -1.90 18.74
C ALA A 52 -1.63 -3.27 18.06
N ALA A 53 -0.55 -4.01 18.31
CA ALA A 53 -0.34 -5.35 17.73
C ALA A 53 -1.33 -6.41 18.27
N LYS A 54 -1.89 -6.20 19.46
CA LYS A 54 -2.93 -7.07 20.07
C LYS A 54 -4.34 -6.66 19.66
N SER A 55 -4.51 -5.47 19.10
CA SER A 55 -5.83 -4.97 18.76
C SER A 55 -6.45 -5.80 17.64
N LYS A 56 -7.77 -6.02 17.73
CA LYS A 56 -8.57 -6.66 16.67
C LYS A 56 -9.11 -5.63 15.65
N TYR A 57 -8.47 -4.46 15.59
CA TYR A 57 -8.88 -3.38 14.71
C TYR A 57 -8.81 -3.76 13.21
N TYR A 58 -7.96 -4.72 12.87
CA TYR A 58 -7.78 -5.21 11.51
C TYR A 58 -8.43 -6.58 11.35
N ASP A 59 -9.63 -6.62 10.75
CA ASP A 59 -10.26 -7.87 10.33
C ASP A 59 -9.90 -8.19 8.87
N ALA A 60 -9.00 -9.13 8.70
CA ALA A 60 -8.52 -9.54 7.37
C ALA A 60 -9.64 -10.04 6.45
N THR A 61 -10.66 -10.69 7.01
CA THR A 61 -11.78 -11.26 6.23
C THR A 61 -12.65 -10.16 5.65
N SER A 62 -13.10 -9.23 6.49
CA SER A 62 -13.91 -8.08 6.06
C SER A 62 -13.17 -7.19 5.06
N ILE A 63 -11.87 -6.93 5.31
CA ILE A 63 -11.06 -6.12 4.42
C ILE A 63 -10.82 -6.82 3.07
N SER A 64 -10.62 -8.15 3.06
CA SER A 64 -10.54 -8.92 1.82
C SER A 64 -11.83 -8.84 1.01
N ALA A 65 -12.98 -8.88 1.67
CA ALA A 65 -14.28 -8.77 1.00
C ALA A 65 -14.45 -7.40 0.31
N LEU A 66 -14.02 -6.30 0.95
CA LEU A 66 -14.01 -4.96 0.33
C LEU A 66 -13.09 -4.90 -0.90
N ARG A 67 -11.89 -5.45 -0.79
CA ARG A 67 -10.94 -5.55 -1.91
C ARG A 67 -11.54 -6.34 -3.08
N ASP A 68 -12.14 -7.49 -2.80
CA ASP A 68 -12.69 -8.36 -3.83
C ASP A 68 -13.94 -7.73 -4.48
N SER A 69 -14.76 -7.03 -3.70
CA SER A 69 -15.88 -6.21 -4.21
C SER A 69 -15.37 -5.10 -5.13
N PHE A 70 -14.29 -4.40 -4.75
CA PHE A 70 -13.67 -3.38 -5.60
C PHE A 70 -13.14 -3.98 -6.91
N ILE A 71 -12.44 -5.12 -6.87
CA ILE A 71 -11.95 -5.79 -8.08
C ILE A 71 -13.12 -6.18 -8.99
N ALA A 72 -14.17 -6.78 -8.45
CA ALA A 72 -15.34 -7.16 -9.24
C ALA A 72 -16.04 -5.93 -9.84
N GLY A 73 -16.21 -4.87 -9.06
CA GLY A 73 -16.81 -3.62 -9.52
C GLY A 73 -16.01 -2.96 -10.65
N ILE A 74 -14.70 -2.77 -10.45
CA ILE A 74 -13.86 -2.10 -11.44
C ILE A 74 -13.74 -2.90 -12.74
N THR A 75 -13.63 -4.23 -12.67
CA THR A 75 -13.56 -5.07 -13.88
C THR A 75 -14.88 -5.13 -14.65
N SER A 76 -16.00 -4.88 -13.99
CA SER A 76 -17.31 -4.80 -14.67
C SER A 76 -17.50 -3.50 -15.44
N VAL A 77 -16.96 -2.37 -14.94
CA VAL A 77 -17.12 -1.04 -15.59
C VAL A 77 -15.96 -0.67 -16.51
N LEU A 78 -14.79 -1.25 -16.30
CA LEU A 78 -13.55 -1.06 -17.06
C LEU A 78 -12.90 -2.43 -17.36
N PRO A 79 -13.43 -3.19 -18.32
CA PRO A 79 -12.99 -4.57 -18.56
C PRO A 79 -11.54 -4.70 -19.04
N GLU A 80 -10.94 -3.60 -19.50
CA GLU A 80 -9.56 -3.56 -20.00
C GLU A 80 -8.50 -3.38 -18.90
N VAL A 81 -8.90 -3.13 -17.65
CA VAL A 81 -7.93 -2.98 -16.56
C VAL A 81 -7.23 -4.30 -16.22
N ILE A 82 -6.01 -4.19 -15.75
CA ILE A 82 -5.21 -5.34 -15.37
C ILE A 82 -5.02 -5.32 -13.84
N ILE A 83 -5.48 -6.35 -13.17
CA ILE A 83 -5.26 -6.53 -11.73
C ILE A 83 -3.91 -7.22 -11.54
N ASN A 84 -2.94 -6.48 -11.02
CA ASN A 84 -1.59 -6.99 -10.85
C ASN A 84 -1.51 -7.96 -9.65
N GLY A 85 -0.81 -9.08 -9.84
CA GLY A 85 -0.64 -10.10 -8.81
C GLY A 85 -1.92 -10.91 -8.49
N LEU A 86 -2.91 -10.95 -9.38
CA LEU A 86 -4.20 -11.62 -9.12
C LEU A 86 -4.06 -13.11 -8.78
N LYS A 87 -3.06 -13.79 -9.35
CA LYS A 87 -2.81 -15.24 -9.17
C LYS A 87 -1.89 -15.56 -7.98
N SER A 88 -1.42 -14.56 -7.26
CA SER A 88 -0.50 -14.72 -6.14
C SER A 88 -1.22 -14.54 -4.80
N ASP A 89 -0.64 -15.07 -3.73
CA ASP A 89 -1.06 -14.72 -2.37
C ASP A 89 -0.87 -13.22 -2.15
N ARG A 90 -1.92 -12.57 -1.66
CA ARG A 90 -1.99 -11.11 -1.52
C ARG A 90 -2.32 -10.69 -0.11
N LEU A 91 -1.86 -9.52 0.27
CA LEU A 91 -2.35 -8.88 1.48
C LEU A 91 -3.86 -8.57 1.34
N PRO A 92 -4.62 -8.73 2.43
CA PRO A 92 -6.09 -8.58 2.40
C PRO A 92 -6.57 -7.25 1.83
N GLY A 93 -5.93 -6.15 2.22
CA GLY A 93 -6.39 -4.80 1.95
C GLY A 93 -5.67 -4.08 0.81
N ILE A 94 -4.94 -4.76 -0.07
CA ILE A 94 -4.16 -4.11 -1.13
C ILE A 94 -4.55 -4.67 -2.49
N VAL A 95 -4.78 -3.77 -3.45
CA VAL A 95 -4.88 -4.09 -4.87
C VAL A 95 -4.07 -3.08 -5.69
N ASN A 96 -3.34 -3.56 -6.67
CA ASN A 96 -2.66 -2.74 -7.66
C ASN A 96 -3.32 -2.99 -9.02
N VAL A 97 -3.66 -1.90 -9.71
CA VAL A 97 -4.43 -1.92 -10.96
C VAL A 97 -3.69 -1.10 -12.00
N THR A 98 -3.46 -1.68 -13.16
CA THR A 98 -2.99 -0.97 -14.36
C THR A 98 -4.17 -0.50 -15.18
N PHE A 99 -4.14 0.76 -15.59
CA PHE A 99 -5.13 1.42 -16.46
C PHE A 99 -4.49 1.73 -17.81
N PRO A 100 -4.62 0.85 -18.82
CA PRO A 100 -3.94 1.04 -20.10
C PRO A 100 -4.28 2.37 -20.77
N GLY A 101 -3.26 3.04 -21.31
CA GLY A 101 -3.40 4.31 -22.02
C GLY A 101 -3.46 5.55 -21.12
N THR A 102 -3.11 5.42 -19.82
CA THR A 102 -3.07 6.53 -18.88
C THR A 102 -1.68 6.73 -18.29
N GLN A 103 -1.50 7.81 -17.53
CA GLN A 103 -0.34 8.04 -16.66
C GLN A 103 -0.79 8.06 -15.20
N SER A 104 -0.09 7.34 -14.34
CA SER A 104 -0.47 7.18 -12.93
C SER A 104 -0.57 8.49 -12.15
N ASP A 105 0.27 9.48 -12.46
CA ASP A 105 0.21 10.78 -11.76
C ASP A 105 -1.00 11.60 -12.19
N THR A 106 -1.36 11.55 -13.48
CA THR A 106 -2.59 12.16 -13.95
C THR A 106 -3.80 11.52 -13.25
N LEU A 107 -3.82 10.19 -13.18
CA LEU A 107 -4.90 9.49 -12.46
C LEU A 107 -4.90 9.83 -10.97
N LEU A 108 -3.72 9.92 -10.33
CA LEU A 108 -3.61 10.28 -8.92
C LEU A 108 -4.25 11.65 -8.64
N LEU A 109 -3.95 12.67 -9.46
CA LEU A 109 -4.53 14.00 -9.33
C LEU A 109 -6.04 14.00 -9.56
N LEU A 110 -6.51 13.24 -10.55
CA LEU A 110 -7.95 13.12 -10.83
C LEU A 110 -8.70 12.39 -9.72
N MET A 111 -8.09 11.37 -9.10
CA MET A 111 -8.65 10.66 -7.95
C MET A 111 -8.66 11.54 -6.70
N ASP A 112 -7.60 12.31 -6.46
CA ASP A 112 -7.52 13.27 -5.34
C ASP A 112 -8.61 14.34 -5.45
N ALA A 113 -8.89 14.83 -6.65
CA ALA A 113 -10.00 15.75 -6.92
C ALA A 113 -11.39 15.15 -6.62
N GLN A 114 -11.50 13.82 -6.56
CA GLN A 114 -12.68 13.10 -6.10
C GLN A 114 -12.60 12.69 -4.62
N HIS A 115 -11.63 13.21 -3.87
CA HIS A 115 -11.36 12.86 -2.47
C HIS A 115 -11.05 11.37 -2.24
N ILE A 116 -10.46 10.71 -3.23
CA ILE A 116 -10.03 9.30 -3.14
C ILE A 116 -8.51 9.26 -3.09
N SER A 117 -7.97 8.84 -1.96
CA SER A 117 -6.54 8.65 -1.78
C SER A 117 -6.09 7.31 -2.35
N CYS A 118 -5.11 7.35 -3.24
CA CYS A 118 -4.45 6.18 -3.81
C CYS A 118 -2.94 6.42 -3.93
N SER A 119 -2.18 5.53 -4.55
CA SER A 119 -0.73 5.67 -4.65
C SER A 119 -0.21 5.19 -6.00
N THR A 120 0.78 5.87 -6.56
CA THR A 120 1.45 5.54 -7.84
C THR A 120 2.58 4.50 -7.69
N GLY A 121 2.66 3.73 -6.64
CA GLY A 121 3.70 2.69 -6.47
C GLY A 121 4.81 3.08 -5.51
N SER A 122 6.02 3.41 -5.93
CA SER A 122 7.11 3.78 -5.01
C SER A 122 7.04 5.26 -4.65
N ALA A 123 6.39 5.58 -3.52
CA ALA A 123 6.33 6.95 -2.97
C ALA A 123 7.70 7.49 -2.48
N CYS A 124 8.80 6.73 -2.66
CA CYS A 124 10.11 7.08 -2.11
C CYS A 124 10.98 7.90 -3.05
N SER A 125 10.60 8.10 -4.31
CA SER A 125 11.32 8.93 -5.28
C SER A 125 10.63 10.28 -5.41
N ALA A 126 10.78 11.14 -4.41
CA ALA A 126 10.23 12.49 -4.45
C ALA A 126 10.73 13.23 -5.71
N GLY A 127 9.85 13.40 -6.68
CA GLY A 127 10.07 14.26 -7.84
C GLY A 127 10.60 13.61 -9.12
N VAL A 128 10.80 12.29 -9.18
CA VAL A 128 11.15 11.58 -10.42
C VAL A 128 10.09 10.52 -10.72
N HIS A 129 9.55 10.59 -11.93
CA HIS A 129 8.58 9.64 -12.48
C HIS A 129 9.26 8.29 -12.80
N GLU A 130 9.58 7.51 -11.79
CA GLU A 130 10.13 6.17 -12.02
C GLU A 130 9.03 5.11 -11.97
N ALA A 131 9.06 4.20 -12.94
CA ALA A 131 8.21 3.02 -12.93
C ALA A 131 8.49 2.18 -11.66
N SER A 132 7.44 1.61 -11.06
CA SER A 132 7.58 0.78 -9.88
C SER A 132 8.53 -0.39 -10.15
N HIS A 133 9.67 -0.42 -9.47
CA HIS A 133 10.64 -1.53 -9.55
C HIS A 133 9.99 -2.89 -9.19
N VAL A 134 8.95 -2.89 -8.35
CA VAL A 134 8.18 -4.10 -8.01
C VAL A 134 7.43 -4.62 -9.23
N LEU A 135 6.71 -3.74 -9.95
CA LEU A 135 5.97 -4.13 -11.15
C LEU A 135 6.92 -4.58 -12.27
N LEU A 136 8.07 -3.90 -12.44
CA LEU A 136 9.11 -4.32 -13.38
C LEU A 136 9.65 -5.70 -13.03
N ALA A 137 9.94 -5.97 -11.75
CA ALA A 137 10.38 -7.29 -11.28
C ALA A 137 9.30 -8.38 -11.44
N MET A 138 8.02 -8.01 -11.48
CA MET A 138 6.91 -8.91 -11.81
C MET A 138 6.74 -9.14 -13.32
N GLY A 139 7.58 -8.54 -14.17
CA GLY A 139 7.56 -8.70 -15.62
C GLY A 139 6.65 -7.72 -16.37
N HIS A 140 6.15 -6.67 -15.72
CA HIS A 140 5.42 -5.60 -16.41
C HIS A 140 6.38 -4.71 -17.21
N SER A 141 5.90 -4.17 -18.33
CA SER A 141 6.62 -3.12 -19.06
C SER A 141 6.64 -1.81 -18.27
N GLU A 142 7.58 -0.95 -18.56
CA GLU A 142 7.67 0.39 -17.95
C GLU A 142 6.38 1.19 -18.15
N VAL A 143 5.82 1.20 -19.35
CA VAL A 143 4.55 1.85 -19.70
C VAL A 143 3.41 1.32 -18.83
N SER A 144 3.31 -0.01 -18.65
CA SER A 144 2.30 -0.63 -17.80
C SER A 144 2.48 -0.26 -16.32
N ALA A 145 3.72 -0.25 -15.84
CA ALA A 145 4.03 0.14 -14.47
C ALA A 145 3.70 1.61 -14.18
N GLN A 146 3.97 2.52 -15.14
CA GLN A 146 3.65 3.94 -15.08
C GLN A 146 2.15 4.24 -15.23
N SER A 147 1.34 3.28 -15.66
CA SER A 147 -0.12 3.38 -15.78
C SER A 147 -0.84 2.73 -14.58
N SER A 148 -0.15 2.49 -13.47
CA SER A 148 -0.68 1.67 -12.37
C SER A 148 -0.92 2.49 -11.11
N LEU A 149 -2.05 2.25 -10.44
CA LEU A 149 -2.38 2.77 -9.12
C LEU A 149 -2.55 1.63 -8.10
N ARG A 150 -2.13 1.90 -6.87
CA ARG A 150 -2.37 1.03 -5.72
C ARG A 150 -3.47 1.61 -4.85
N PHE A 151 -4.50 0.81 -4.60
CA PHE A 151 -5.57 1.08 -3.66
C PHE A 151 -5.34 0.27 -2.39
N SER A 152 -5.67 0.86 -1.25
CA SER A 152 -5.49 0.23 0.06
C SER A 152 -6.75 0.39 0.89
N PHE A 153 -7.25 -0.73 1.40
CA PHE A 153 -8.41 -0.80 2.29
C PHE A 153 -7.95 -1.03 3.72
N GLY A 154 -8.56 -0.34 4.65
CA GLY A 154 -8.25 -0.42 6.06
C GLY A 154 -9.50 -0.66 6.91
N ALA A 155 -9.33 -0.63 8.22
CA ALA A 155 -10.41 -0.90 9.16
C ALA A 155 -11.57 0.12 9.10
N THR A 156 -11.34 1.30 8.56
CA THR A 156 -12.36 2.35 8.39
C THR A 156 -13.00 2.34 7.00
N SER A 157 -12.51 1.52 6.07
CA SER A 157 -13.07 1.41 4.73
C SER A 157 -14.42 0.70 4.77
N THR A 158 -15.35 1.16 3.94
CA THR A 158 -16.72 0.65 3.86
C THR A 158 -17.08 0.21 2.43
N HIS A 159 -18.19 -0.52 2.28
CA HIS A 159 -18.74 -0.81 0.94
C HIS A 159 -19.15 0.45 0.19
N ALA A 160 -19.64 1.48 0.89
CA ALA A 160 -19.99 2.75 0.27
C ALA A 160 -18.77 3.46 -0.35
N ASP A 161 -17.58 3.35 0.29
CA ASP A 161 -16.34 3.87 -0.28
C ASP A 161 -15.94 3.10 -1.55
N VAL A 162 -16.14 1.79 -1.54
CA VAL A 162 -15.89 0.93 -2.72
C VAL A 162 -16.81 1.32 -3.87
N ASP A 163 -18.12 1.42 -3.61
CA ASP A 163 -19.14 1.76 -4.61
C ASP A 163 -18.87 3.14 -5.21
N PHE A 164 -18.52 4.11 -4.36
CA PHE A 164 -18.15 5.45 -4.80
C PHE A 164 -16.91 5.42 -5.70
N ALA A 165 -15.83 4.74 -5.28
CA ALA A 165 -14.62 4.65 -6.08
C ALA A 165 -14.87 3.98 -7.44
N VAL A 166 -15.65 2.91 -7.49
CA VAL A 166 -16.05 2.23 -8.74
C VAL A 166 -16.86 3.16 -9.64
N SER A 167 -17.75 3.97 -9.07
CA SER A 167 -18.62 4.86 -9.84
C SER A 167 -17.88 6.01 -10.54
N VAL A 168 -16.80 6.52 -9.96
CA VAL A 168 -16.03 7.66 -10.52
C VAL A 168 -14.92 7.23 -11.47
N LEU A 169 -14.41 6.00 -11.34
CA LEU A 169 -13.26 5.51 -12.11
C LEU A 169 -13.44 5.58 -13.62
N PRO A 170 -14.60 5.31 -14.25
CA PRO A 170 -14.78 5.44 -15.71
C PRO A 170 -14.52 6.86 -16.22
N ASP A 171 -15.01 7.89 -15.53
CA ASP A 171 -14.74 9.29 -15.91
C ASP A 171 -13.27 9.65 -15.70
N VAL A 172 -12.69 9.28 -14.57
CA VAL A 172 -11.27 9.51 -14.25
C VAL A 172 -10.37 8.88 -15.32
N VAL A 173 -10.61 7.64 -15.70
CA VAL A 173 -9.80 6.94 -16.71
C VAL A 173 -9.99 7.56 -18.10
N THR A 174 -11.20 7.96 -18.47
CA THR A 174 -11.48 8.64 -19.75
C THR A 174 -10.71 9.95 -19.85
N ARG A 175 -10.76 10.76 -18.79
CA ARG A 175 -10.01 12.04 -18.72
C ARG A 175 -8.50 11.81 -18.67
N GLY A 176 -8.04 10.79 -17.96
CA GLY A 176 -6.63 10.41 -17.89
C GLY A 176 -6.08 10.01 -19.28
N ARG A 177 -6.85 9.27 -20.07
CA ARG A 177 -6.49 8.93 -21.45
C ARG A 177 -6.45 10.16 -22.37
N ALA A 178 -7.43 11.04 -22.25
CA ALA A 178 -7.45 12.29 -23.04
C ALA A 178 -6.23 13.16 -22.77
N ALA A 179 -5.81 13.28 -21.51
CA ALA A 179 -4.64 14.05 -21.13
C ALA A 179 -3.31 13.43 -21.61
N ASN A 180 -3.27 12.11 -21.84
CA ASN A 180 -2.07 11.43 -22.33
C ASN A 180 -1.90 11.51 -23.86
N LEU A 181 -2.91 11.99 -24.57
CA LEU A 181 -2.90 12.18 -26.03
C LEU A 181 -2.54 13.62 -26.45
N SER A 182 -2.50 14.53 -25.49
CA SER A 182 -2.15 15.94 -25.68
C SER A 182 -0.66 16.19 -25.40
#